data_8da351f26fc1acdcd635094d14d9a52b
#
_entry.id   8da351f26fc1acdcd635094d14d9a52b
#
_cell.length_a   1.000
_cell.length_b   1.000
_cell.length_c   1.000
_cell.angle_alpha   90.00
_cell.angle_beta   90.00
_cell.angle_gamma   90.00
#
_symmetry.space_group_name_H-M   'P 1'
#
loop_
_entity.id
_entity.type
_entity.pdbx_description
1 polymer ?
#
loop_
_entity_poly.entity_id
_entity_poly.type
_entity_poly.pdbx_seq_one_letter_code
_entity_poly.pdbx_strand_id
1 'polypeptide(L)'
;MEQLSVYDKLKDNRSIPIQNIIKTFIFDEFPKLATQIDKKALGQKFQHFITKLITKFCQIWKIKLTYQSENLYHELCDNFETLLTKKLYNKIFCSTRSEKEEDFFFDHLLEQYQFITPKFLDIDENVIDDLYFSAAINKLSMINQYKSPKDKMLTFINVVSILSIMYSKFSKKETSPGAEEVFPLLVFTVIKGKIPKLKSNLNYYTLFRHASRIESQEDYYLQTLSAVIKFIDNLSSENLNVTKEEFNSKLKLYKEQQNEKMKKYINPFSRNQDEVLILKYLKGKEEDITKANTQFRHNHIFSIDFNKIYNDYYSVDFDTFTPEKMDEMLNDFKAVLKLTDSFIQNGTVPSKNKDNITSDNNSTLINI
;
A
#
# COMPACT_ATOMS: atom_id res chain seq x y z
N MET A 1 -7.31 -8.61 -42.21
CA MET A 1 -8.25 -8.03 -41.25
C MET A 1 -7.49 -7.78 -39.97
N GLU A 2 -7.25 -6.51 -39.63
CA GLU A 2 -6.62 -6.15 -38.36
C GLU A 2 -7.47 -6.71 -37.23
N GLN A 3 -6.82 -7.46 -36.36
CA GLN A 3 -7.49 -8.10 -35.23
C GLN A 3 -7.73 -6.99 -34.19
N LEU A 4 -8.96 -6.46 -34.12
CA LEU A 4 -9.36 -5.43 -33.14
C LEU A 4 -8.93 -5.83 -31.74
N SER A 5 -8.34 -4.90 -30.98
CA SER A 5 -7.96 -5.15 -29.59
C SER A 5 -9.19 -5.46 -28.72
N VAL A 6 -8.98 -6.04 -27.56
CA VAL A 6 -10.06 -6.29 -26.57
C VAL A 6 -10.78 -4.99 -26.20
N TYR A 7 -10.04 -3.89 -26.06
CA TYR A 7 -10.61 -2.58 -25.74
C TYR A 7 -11.47 -2.02 -26.87
N ASP A 8 -11.08 -2.21 -28.13
CA ASP A 8 -11.87 -1.76 -29.27
C ASP A 8 -13.15 -2.59 -29.42
N LYS A 9 -13.05 -3.90 -29.20
CA LYS A 9 -14.22 -4.76 -29.12
C LYS A 9 -15.17 -4.37 -27.97
N LEU A 10 -14.65 -3.94 -26.83
CA LEU A 10 -15.48 -3.48 -25.72
C LEU A 10 -16.21 -2.16 -26.01
N LYS A 11 -15.70 -1.30 -26.93
CA LYS A 11 -16.37 -0.08 -27.36
C LYS A 11 -17.48 -0.33 -28.39
N ASP A 12 -17.47 -1.46 -29.04
CA ASP A 12 -18.49 -1.83 -30.05
C ASP A 12 -19.87 -2.04 -29.39
N ASN A 13 -20.94 -1.67 -30.10
CA ASN A 13 -22.32 -1.80 -29.63
C ASN A 13 -22.70 -3.22 -29.24
N ARG A 14 -22.11 -4.25 -29.87
CA ARG A 14 -22.28 -5.66 -29.52
C ARG A 14 -21.87 -5.96 -28.07
N SER A 15 -20.95 -5.17 -27.53
CA SER A 15 -20.45 -5.33 -26.14
C SER A 15 -21.26 -4.58 -25.09
N ILE A 16 -22.34 -3.86 -25.45
CA ILE A 16 -23.22 -3.18 -24.46
C ILE A 16 -23.63 -4.09 -23.31
N PRO A 17 -24.04 -5.38 -23.53
CA PRO A 17 -24.36 -6.27 -22.42
C PRO A 17 -23.19 -6.49 -21.45
N ILE A 18 -21.95 -6.58 -21.96
CA ILE A 18 -20.75 -6.74 -21.13
C ILE A 18 -20.45 -5.45 -20.37
N GLN A 19 -20.55 -4.30 -21.05
CA GLN A 19 -20.34 -3.00 -20.40
C GLN A 19 -21.33 -2.81 -19.24
N ASN A 20 -22.59 -3.21 -19.39
CA ASN A 20 -23.59 -3.14 -18.34
C ASN A 20 -23.25 -4.07 -17.17
N ILE A 21 -22.83 -5.32 -17.43
CA ILE A 21 -22.38 -6.25 -16.40
C ILE A 21 -21.19 -5.67 -15.63
N ILE A 22 -20.19 -5.09 -16.32
CA ILE A 22 -19.04 -4.45 -15.69
C ILE A 22 -19.47 -3.26 -14.83
N LYS A 23 -20.37 -2.41 -15.33
CA LYS A 23 -20.91 -1.26 -14.57
C LYS A 23 -21.62 -1.71 -13.30
N THR A 24 -22.55 -2.66 -13.41
CA THR A 24 -23.29 -3.24 -12.27
C THR A 24 -22.32 -3.81 -11.23
N PHE A 25 -21.32 -4.56 -11.67
CA PHE A 25 -20.31 -5.09 -10.75
C PHE A 25 -19.53 -3.99 -10.03
N ILE A 26 -19.01 -3.00 -10.73
CA ILE A 26 -18.17 -1.94 -10.15
C ILE A 26 -18.97 -1.02 -9.20
N PHE A 27 -20.20 -0.67 -9.56
CA PHE A 27 -20.96 0.34 -8.83
C PHE A 27 -21.92 -0.23 -7.79
N ASP A 28 -22.47 -1.44 -8.01
CA ASP A 28 -23.52 -2.01 -7.18
C ASP A 28 -23.06 -3.23 -6.38
N GLU A 29 -22.45 -4.24 -7.05
CA GLU A 29 -22.12 -5.51 -6.41
C GLU A 29 -20.83 -5.43 -5.59
N PHE A 30 -19.75 -4.95 -6.19
CA PHE A 30 -18.44 -4.93 -5.57
C PHE A 30 -18.39 -4.11 -4.27
N PRO A 31 -19.00 -2.91 -4.18
CA PRO A 31 -19.04 -2.16 -2.93
C PRO A 31 -19.76 -2.91 -1.80
N LYS A 32 -20.84 -3.64 -2.11
CA LYS A 32 -21.55 -4.47 -1.13
C LYS A 32 -20.70 -5.64 -0.67
N LEU A 33 -20.06 -6.36 -1.61
CA LEU A 33 -19.15 -7.46 -1.28
C LEU A 33 -17.99 -6.98 -0.40
N ALA A 34 -17.39 -5.84 -0.71
CA ALA A 34 -16.26 -5.30 0.04
C ALA A 34 -16.59 -4.96 1.51
N THR A 35 -17.87 -4.78 1.85
CA THR A 35 -18.31 -4.55 3.24
C THR A 35 -18.77 -5.83 3.95
N GLN A 36 -19.07 -6.89 3.21
CA GLN A 36 -19.70 -8.11 3.75
C GLN A 36 -18.73 -9.28 3.95
N ILE A 37 -17.65 -9.31 3.20
CA ILE A 37 -16.70 -10.44 3.20
C ILE A 37 -15.27 -9.96 3.41
N ASP A 38 -14.41 -10.86 3.88
CA ASP A 38 -12.98 -10.57 4.01
C ASP A 38 -12.30 -10.36 2.65
N LYS A 39 -11.11 -9.78 2.69
CA LYS A 39 -10.38 -9.40 1.48
C LYS A 39 -9.93 -10.59 0.63
N LYS A 40 -9.67 -11.74 1.24
CA LYS A 40 -9.30 -12.97 0.52
C LYS A 40 -10.49 -13.51 -0.27
N ALA A 41 -11.66 -13.59 0.36
CA ALA A 41 -12.90 -13.97 -0.32
C ALA A 41 -13.28 -12.95 -1.41
N LEU A 42 -13.03 -11.65 -1.16
CA LEU A 42 -13.25 -10.60 -2.15
C LEU A 42 -12.36 -10.80 -3.39
N GLY A 43 -11.08 -11.12 -3.20
CA GLY A 43 -10.17 -11.46 -4.30
C GLY A 43 -10.64 -12.66 -5.11
N GLN A 44 -11.12 -13.73 -4.45
CA GLN A 44 -11.68 -14.89 -5.14
C GLN A 44 -12.94 -14.54 -5.95
N LYS A 45 -13.83 -13.70 -5.42
CA LYS A 45 -15.01 -13.22 -6.14
C LYS A 45 -14.63 -12.36 -7.34
N PHE A 46 -13.61 -11.52 -7.18
CA PHE A 46 -13.06 -10.69 -8.26
C PHE A 46 -12.51 -11.58 -9.42
N GLN A 47 -11.67 -12.55 -9.10
CA GLN A 47 -11.12 -13.47 -10.10
C GLN A 47 -12.22 -14.29 -10.80
N HIS A 48 -13.18 -14.80 -10.05
CA HIS A 48 -14.33 -15.51 -10.62
C HIS A 48 -15.17 -14.62 -11.54
N PHE A 49 -15.31 -13.33 -11.20
CA PHE A 49 -15.99 -12.38 -12.08
C PHE A 49 -15.24 -12.16 -13.39
N ILE A 50 -13.92 -12.10 -13.40
CA ILE A 50 -13.11 -12.04 -14.63
C ILE A 50 -13.38 -13.25 -15.51
N THR A 51 -13.38 -14.47 -14.95
CA THR A 51 -13.68 -15.69 -15.69
C THR A 51 -15.07 -15.63 -16.34
N LYS A 52 -16.09 -15.14 -15.61
CA LYS A 52 -17.44 -14.93 -16.16
C LYS A 52 -17.46 -13.92 -17.30
N LEU A 53 -16.73 -12.82 -17.16
CA LEU A 53 -16.62 -11.81 -18.21
C LEU A 53 -15.99 -12.36 -19.47
N ILE A 54 -14.92 -13.15 -19.35
CA ILE A 54 -14.26 -13.79 -20.49
C ILE A 54 -15.23 -14.73 -21.21
N THR A 55 -15.93 -15.56 -20.46
CA THR A 55 -16.94 -16.48 -21.04
C THR A 55 -17.99 -15.71 -21.82
N LYS A 56 -18.55 -14.65 -21.25
CA LYS A 56 -19.57 -13.81 -21.89
C LYS A 56 -19.04 -13.09 -23.13
N PHE A 57 -17.82 -12.56 -23.03
CA PHE A 57 -17.14 -11.90 -24.14
C PHE A 57 -16.94 -12.86 -25.32
N CYS A 58 -16.44 -14.07 -25.05
CA CYS A 58 -16.23 -15.08 -26.08
C CYS A 58 -17.53 -15.51 -26.73
N GLN A 59 -18.64 -15.61 -25.97
CA GLN A 59 -19.97 -15.90 -26.53
C GLN A 59 -20.44 -14.81 -27.52
N ILE A 60 -20.34 -13.55 -27.13
CA ILE A 60 -20.81 -12.41 -27.94
C ILE A 60 -19.96 -12.27 -29.22
N TRP A 61 -18.65 -12.42 -29.09
CA TRP A 61 -17.72 -12.26 -30.20
C TRP A 61 -17.49 -13.55 -30.98
N LYS A 62 -18.21 -14.66 -30.64
CA LYS A 62 -18.10 -15.99 -31.25
C LYS A 62 -16.65 -16.51 -31.28
N ILE A 63 -15.89 -16.18 -30.21
CA ILE A 63 -14.53 -16.66 -30.03
C ILE A 63 -14.60 -18.08 -29.43
N LYS A 64 -13.99 -19.03 -30.09
CA LYS A 64 -13.85 -20.40 -29.58
C LYS A 64 -12.50 -20.50 -28.86
N LEU A 65 -12.54 -20.68 -27.53
CA LEU A 65 -11.35 -21.01 -26.76
C LEU A 65 -11.10 -22.52 -26.84
N THR A 66 -9.95 -22.90 -27.36
CA THR A 66 -9.47 -24.30 -27.46
C THR A 66 -8.16 -24.41 -26.68
N TYR A 67 -7.63 -25.60 -26.50
CA TYR A 67 -6.30 -25.79 -25.88
C TYR A 67 -5.17 -25.02 -26.60
N GLN A 68 -5.33 -24.71 -27.87
CA GLN A 68 -4.40 -23.92 -28.64
C GLN A 68 -4.58 -22.40 -28.45
N SER A 69 -5.61 -21.98 -27.73
CA SER A 69 -5.99 -20.58 -27.50
C SER A 69 -5.56 -20.07 -26.12
N GLU A 70 -4.63 -20.74 -25.46
CA GLU A 70 -4.17 -20.38 -24.11
C GLU A 70 -3.66 -18.94 -24.05
N ASN A 71 -2.83 -18.53 -25.02
CA ASN A 71 -2.34 -17.16 -25.12
C ASN A 71 -3.47 -16.12 -25.21
N LEU A 72 -4.52 -16.43 -25.97
CA LEU A 72 -5.68 -15.54 -26.11
C LEU A 72 -6.47 -15.47 -24.79
N TYR A 73 -6.65 -16.58 -24.09
CA TYR A 73 -7.28 -16.60 -22.78
C TYR A 73 -6.50 -15.76 -21.77
N HIS A 74 -5.19 -15.90 -21.77
CA HIS A 74 -4.27 -15.13 -20.95
C HIS A 74 -4.35 -13.63 -21.26
N GLU A 75 -4.40 -13.25 -22.53
CA GLU A 75 -4.58 -11.86 -22.95
C GLU A 75 -5.92 -11.30 -22.47
N LEU A 76 -7.00 -12.07 -22.56
CA LEU A 76 -8.31 -11.67 -22.05
C LEU A 76 -8.30 -11.49 -20.54
N CYS A 77 -7.67 -12.40 -19.77
CA CYS A 77 -7.48 -12.26 -18.34
C CYS A 77 -6.76 -10.94 -18.00
N ASP A 78 -5.61 -10.68 -18.62
CA ASP A 78 -4.80 -9.49 -18.39
C ASP A 78 -5.58 -8.20 -18.71
N ASN A 79 -6.35 -8.18 -19.80
CA ASN A 79 -7.12 -7.01 -20.21
C ASN A 79 -8.28 -6.72 -19.24
N PHE A 80 -9.08 -7.73 -18.85
CA PHE A 80 -10.18 -7.54 -17.92
C PHE A 80 -9.69 -7.27 -16.50
N GLU A 81 -8.63 -7.93 -16.05
CA GLU A 81 -7.97 -7.62 -14.78
C GLU A 81 -7.52 -6.16 -14.74
N THR A 82 -6.82 -5.70 -15.77
CA THR A 82 -6.34 -4.32 -15.86
C THR A 82 -7.50 -3.32 -15.88
N LEU A 83 -8.57 -3.61 -16.62
CA LEU A 83 -9.76 -2.75 -16.67
C LEU A 83 -10.41 -2.60 -15.29
N LEU A 84 -10.67 -3.70 -14.62
CA LEU A 84 -11.36 -3.72 -13.33
C LEU A 84 -10.48 -3.14 -12.22
N THR A 85 -9.21 -3.52 -12.17
CA THR A 85 -8.29 -3.02 -11.14
C THR A 85 -8.07 -1.52 -11.25
N LYS A 86 -7.98 -0.97 -12.46
CA LYS A 86 -7.90 0.50 -12.64
C LYS A 86 -9.12 1.23 -12.07
N LYS A 87 -10.32 0.65 -12.18
CA LYS A 87 -11.56 1.25 -11.69
C LYS A 87 -11.78 1.06 -10.19
N LEU A 88 -11.35 -0.08 -9.67
CA LEU A 88 -11.57 -0.46 -8.27
C LEU A 88 -10.35 -0.18 -7.36
N TYR A 89 -9.26 0.37 -7.89
CA TYR A 89 -7.98 0.47 -7.20
C TYR A 89 -8.08 1.00 -5.78
N ASN A 90 -8.74 2.12 -5.59
CA ASN A 90 -8.86 2.75 -4.28
C ASN A 90 -9.72 1.94 -3.27
N LYS A 91 -10.49 0.95 -3.77
CA LYS A 91 -11.32 0.07 -2.95
C LYS A 91 -10.62 -1.26 -2.60
N ILE A 92 -9.56 -1.60 -3.33
CA ILE A 92 -8.89 -2.90 -3.20
C ILE A 92 -7.42 -2.81 -2.78
N PHE A 93 -6.73 -1.70 -3.06
CA PHE A 93 -5.33 -1.51 -2.72
C PHE A 93 -5.18 -0.75 -1.41
N CYS A 94 -4.49 -1.31 -0.43
CA CYS A 94 -4.26 -0.70 0.89
C CYS A 94 -5.56 -0.14 1.51
N SER A 95 -6.66 -0.88 1.36
CA SER A 95 -8.02 -0.39 1.66
C SER A 95 -8.47 -0.68 3.10
N THR A 96 -7.84 -1.64 3.77
CA THR A 96 -8.17 -2.03 5.14
C THR A 96 -7.26 -1.35 6.15
N ARG A 97 -7.75 -1.22 7.39
CA ARG A 97 -6.96 -0.69 8.49
C ARG A 97 -5.74 -1.57 8.78
N SER A 98 -5.90 -2.89 8.76
CA SER A 98 -4.80 -3.85 8.99
C SER A 98 -3.66 -3.65 7.98
N GLU A 99 -3.98 -3.52 6.68
CA GLU A 99 -2.96 -3.27 5.65
C GLU A 99 -2.19 -1.97 5.86
N LYS A 100 -2.90 -0.90 6.26
CA LYS A 100 -2.26 0.39 6.55
C LYS A 100 -1.35 0.30 7.77
N GLU A 101 -1.76 -0.42 8.80
CA GLU A 101 -0.95 -0.66 10.02
C GLU A 101 0.27 -1.52 9.68
N GLU A 102 0.12 -2.60 8.91
CA GLU A 102 1.22 -3.46 8.47
C GLU A 102 2.26 -2.71 7.63
N ASP A 103 1.79 -1.89 6.68
CA ASP A 103 2.67 -1.03 5.89
C ASP A 103 3.38 0.01 6.76
N PHE A 104 2.65 0.67 7.67
CA PHE A 104 3.23 1.65 8.59
C PHE A 104 4.37 1.05 9.44
N PHE A 105 4.15 -0.12 10.02
CA PHE A 105 5.20 -0.81 10.78
C PHE A 105 6.38 -1.20 9.92
N PHE A 106 6.13 -1.69 8.71
CA PHE A 106 7.20 -2.06 7.79
C PHE A 106 8.01 -0.84 7.33
N ASP A 107 7.34 0.24 6.97
CA ASP A 107 7.99 1.50 6.58
C ASP A 107 8.86 2.04 7.72
N HIS A 108 8.40 1.91 8.97
CA HIS A 108 9.19 2.27 10.15
C HIS A 108 10.43 1.38 10.33
N LEU A 109 10.33 0.06 10.06
CA LEU A 109 11.49 -0.83 10.06
C LEU A 109 12.51 -0.42 8.99
N LEU A 110 12.07 -0.09 7.77
CA LEU A 110 12.94 0.39 6.70
C LEU A 110 13.70 1.65 7.12
N GLU A 111 13.03 2.56 7.82
CA GLU A 111 13.69 3.74 8.40
C GLU A 111 14.73 3.36 9.46
N GLN A 112 14.40 2.44 10.36
CA GLN A 112 15.32 2.02 11.42
C GLN A 112 16.58 1.32 10.87
N TYR A 113 16.46 0.61 9.76
CA TYR A 113 17.54 -0.16 9.16
C TYR A 113 18.41 0.60 8.15
N GLN A 114 18.27 1.93 8.07
CA GLN A 114 19.09 2.76 7.16
C GLN A 114 20.60 2.70 7.46
N PHE A 115 20.99 2.27 8.64
CA PHE A 115 22.40 2.05 8.99
C PHE A 115 23.03 0.79 8.37
N ILE A 116 22.20 -0.14 7.84
CA ILE A 116 22.69 -1.37 7.17
C ILE A 116 23.56 -0.99 5.98
N THR A 117 24.72 -1.59 5.91
CA THR A 117 25.68 -1.48 4.80
C THR A 117 25.71 -2.78 4.00
N PRO A 118 26.28 -2.78 2.77
CA PRO A 118 26.45 -3.99 1.97
C PRO A 118 27.14 -5.12 2.74
N LYS A 119 28.17 -4.79 3.52
CA LYS A 119 28.93 -5.74 4.32
C LYS A 119 28.06 -6.53 5.30
N PHE A 120 27.01 -5.94 5.86
CA PHE A 120 26.12 -6.64 6.79
C PHE A 120 25.30 -7.75 6.13
N LEU A 121 25.11 -7.65 4.84
CA LEU A 121 24.36 -8.58 4.01
C LEU A 121 25.28 -9.47 3.15
N ASP A 122 26.59 -9.55 3.49
CA ASP A 122 27.61 -10.29 2.72
C ASP A 122 27.70 -9.89 1.23
N ILE A 123 27.35 -8.64 0.93
CA ILE A 123 27.47 -8.10 -0.42
C ILE A 123 28.89 -7.54 -0.62
N ASP A 124 29.58 -7.99 -1.67
CA ASP A 124 30.83 -7.39 -2.11
C ASP A 124 30.57 -5.96 -2.59
N GLU A 125 31.15 -4.96 -1.92
CA GLU A 125 30.96 -3.55 -2.25
C GLU A 125 31.39 -3.21 -3.68
N ASN A 126 32.31 -3.98 -4.26
CA ASN A 126 32.77 -3.76 -5.63
C ASN A 126 31.71 -4.06 -6.69
N VAL A 127 30.68 -4.83 -6.36
CA VAL A 127 29.56 -5.13 -7.30
C VAL A 127 28.50 -4.04 -7.30
N ILE A 128 28.52 -3.12 -6.33
CA ILE A 128 27.55 -2.03 -6.24
C ILE A 128 28.04 -0.84 -7.08
N ASP A 129 27.35 -0.60 -8.17
CA ASP A 129 27.52 0.59 -8.99
C ASP A 129 26.37 1.56 -8.71
N ASP A 130 26.70 2.81 -8.39
CA ASP A 130 25.73 3.83 -7.98
C ASP A 130 24.66 4.10 -9.03
N LEU A 131 25.00 4.02 -10.33
CA LEU A 131 24.06 4.26 -11.41
C LEU A 131 23.01 3.15 -11.48
N TYR A 132 23.45 1.89 -11.49
CA TYR A 132 22.55 0.74 -11.55
C TYR A 132 21.74 0.60 -10.26
N PHE A 133 22.37 0.81 -9.12
CA PHE A 133 21.70 0.73 -7.83
C PHE A 133 20.61 1.81 -7.69
N SER A 134 20.92 3.06 -8.03
CA SER A 134 19.92 4.14 -8.08
C SER A 134 18.81 3.86 -9.09
N ALA A 135 19.14 3.30 -10.25
CA ALA A 135 18.15 2.89 -11.24
C ALA A 135 17.20 1.80 -10.69
N ALA A 136 17.72 0.84 -9.93
CA ALA A 136 16.91 -0.20 -9.29
C ALA A 136 15.95 0.40 -8.24
N ILE A 137 16.45 1.29 -7.37
CA ILE A 137 15.60 2.00 -6.39
C ILE A 137 14.52 2.83 -7.08
N ASN A 138 14.90 3.63 -8.07
CA ASN A 138 13.97 4.46 -8.84
C ASN A 138 12.91 3.58 -9.54
N LYS A 139 13.32 2.44 -10.11
CA LYS A 139 12.37 1.51 -10.73
C LYS A 139 11.41 0.92 -9.70
N LEU A 140 11.90 0.52 -8.53
CA LEU A 140 11.07 -0.02 -7.46
C LEU A 140 10.06 1.03 -6.95
N SER A 141 10.46 2.29 -6.82
CA SER A 141 9.58 3.39 -6.38
C SER A 141 8.35 3.59 -7.29
N MET A 142 8.48 3.23 -8.57
CA MET A 142 7.37 3.31 -9.53
C MET A 142 6.26 2.27 -9.27
N ILE A 143 6.47 1.27 -8.40
CA ILE A 143 5.48 0.21 -8.14
C ILE A 143 4.12 0.78 -7.71
N ASN A 144 4.12 1.89 -6.97
CA ASN A 144 2.90 2.56 -6.50
C ASN A 144 2.20 3.41 -7.57
N GLN A 145 2.84 3.69 -8.69
CA GLN A 145 2.24 4.41 -9.80
C GLN A 145 1.34 3.51 -10.67
N TYR A 146 1.58 2.21 -10.64
CA TYR A 146 0.81 1.23 -11.40
C TYR A 146 -0.40 0.73 -10.61
N LYS A 147 -1.51 0.53 -11.33
CA LYS A 147 -2.78 0.07 -10.74
C LYS A 147 -3.09 -1.39 -11.04
N SER A 148 -2.51 -1.98 -12.08
CA SER A 148 -2.74 -3.40 -12.36
C SER A 148 -1.73 -4.29 -11.62
N PRO A 149 -2.15 -5.46 -11.12
CA PRO A 149 -1.23 -6.41 -10.50
C PRO A 149 -0.08 -6.81 -11.43
N LYS A 150 -0.37 -7.03 -12.71
CA LYS A 150 0.62 -7.35 -13.73
C LYS A 150 1.73 -6.30 -13.83
N ASP A 151 1.38 -5.00 -13.94
CA ASP A 151 2.36 -3.94 -14.10
C ASP A 151 3.22 -3.75 -12.85
N LYS A 152 2.63 -3.98 -11.66
CA LYS A 152 3.37 -3.97 -10.39
C LYS A 152 4.42 -5.10 -10.35
N MET A 153 4.04 -6.33 -10.72
CA MET A 153 4.98 -7.45 -10.76
C MET A 153 6.07 -7.24 -11.81
N LEU A 154 5.72 -6.75 -13.00
CA LEU A 154 6.69 -6.42 -14.04
C LEU A 154 7.70 -5.37 -13.55
N THR A 155 7.24 -4.42 -12.74
CA THR A 155 8.14 -3.44 -12.12
C THR A 155 9.16 -4.12 -11.20
N PHE A 156 8.72 -5.06 -10.35
CA PHE A 156 9.63 -5.83 -9.49
C PHE A 156 10.59 -6.72 -10.29
N ILE A 157 10.10 -7.42 -11.32
CA ILE A 157 10.93 -8.23 -12.23
C ILE A 157 12.04 -7.37 -12.86
N ASN A 158 11.70 -6.16 -13.30
CA ASN A 158 12.69 -5.24 -13.87
C ASN A 158 13.75 -4.82 -12.84
N VAL A 159 13.38 -4.66 -11.56
CA VAL A 159 14.34 -4.37 -10.48
C VAL A 159 15.32 -5.53 -10.34
N VAL A 160 14.82 -6.77 -10.28
CA VAL A 160 15.67 -7.99 -10.23
C VAL A 160 16.62 -8.03 -11.42
N SER A 161 16.11 -7.74 -12.63
CA SER A 161 16.93 -7.72 -13.85
C SER A 161 18.04 -6.67 -13.80
N ILE A 162 17.74 -5.44 -13.32
CA ILE A 162 18.75 -4.38 -13.17
C ILE A 162 19.85 -4.81 -12.20
N LEU A 163 19.49 -5.40 -11.05
CA LEU A 163 20.46 -5.87 -10.06
C LEU A 163 21.28 -7.05 -10.57
N SER A 164 20.68 -7.96 -11.32
CA SER A 164 21.40 -9.08 -11.96
C SER A 164 22.40 -8.60 -13.00
N ILE A 165 22.02 -7.61 -13.83
CA ILE A 165 22.92 -6.99 -14.80
C ILE A 165 24.07 -6.28 -14.10
N MET A 166 23.78 -5.51 -13.04
CA MET A 166 24.77 -4.85 -12.21
C MET A 166 25.79 -5.85 -11.67
N TYR A 167 25.29 -6.92 -11.02
CA TYR A 167 26.15 -7.96 -10.47
C TYR A 167 27.03 -8.62 -11.56
N SER A 168 26.45 -9.05 -12.69
CA SER A 168 27.19 -9.67 -13.79
C SER A 168 28.29 -8.77 -14.37
N LYS A 169 28.05 -7.45 -14.39
CA LYS A 169 29.00 -6.48 -14.95
C LYS A 169 30.18 -6.20 -14.03
N PHE A 170 29.94 -6.15 -12.72
CA PHE A 170 30.94 -5.68 -11.75
C PHE A 170 31.48 -6.80 -10.87
N SER A 171 30.89 -7.99 -10.86
CA SER A 171 31.46 -9.16 -10.19
C SER A 171 32.66 -9.70 -11.00
N LYS A 172 33.56 -10.33 -10.29
CA LYS A 172 34.69 -11.04 -10.91
C LYS A 172 34.31 -12.46 -11.40
N LYS A 173 33.04 -12.84 -11.23
CA LYS A 173 32.52 -14.16 -11.62
C LYS A 173 32.08 -14.12 -13.09
N GLU A 174 32.43 -15.15 -13.85
CA GLU A 174 32.00 -15.28 -15.26
C GLU A 174 30.58 -15.82 -15.43
N THR A 175 29.96 -16.28 -14.33
CA THR A 175 28.63 -16.87 -14.35
C THR A 175 27.56 -15.81 -14.04
N SER A 176 26.35 -15.99 -14.60
CA SER A 176 25.20 -15.20 -14.23
C SER A 176 24.87 -15.37 -12.72
N PRO A 177 24.44 -14.30 -12.03
CA PRO A 177 24.16 -14.40 -10.60
C PRO A 177 22.99 -15.35 -10.33
N GLY A 178 23.14 -16.16 -9.28
CA GLY A 178 22.10 -16.98 -8.72
C GLY A 178 21.21 -16.21 -7.74
N ALA A 179 20.29 -16.94 -7.12
CA ALA A 179 19.41 -16.36 -6.11
C ALA A 179 20.20 -15.85 -4.90
N GLU A 180 21.26 -16.53 -4.53
CA GLU A 180 22.13 -16.20 -3.40
C GLU A 180 22.85 -14.87 -3.54
N GLU A 181 23.16 -14.44 -4.77
CA GLU A 181 23.78 -13.15 -5.01
C GLU A 181 22.74 -12.02 -5.17
N VAL A 182 21.59 -12.33 -5.79
CA VAL A 182 20.57 -11.33 -6.09
C VAL A 182 19.70 -11.01 -4.87
N PHE A 183 19.43 -11.99 -4.01
CA PHE A 183 18.58 -11.81 -2.84
C PHE A 183 19.12 -10.76 -1.85
N PRO A 184 20.40 -10.78 -1.42
CA PRO A 184 20.95 -9.72 -0.57
C PRO A 184 20.89 -8.34 -1.20
N LEU A 185 21.13 -8.24 -2.52
CA LEU A 185 21.01 -6.97 -3.27
C LEU A 185 19.59 -6.45 -3.27
N LEU A 186 18.57 -7.32 -3.38
CA LEU A 186 17.16 -6.95 -3.28
C LEU A 186 16.81 -6.46 -1.89
N VAL A 187 17.24 -7.16 -0.83
CA VAL A 187 17.08 -6.74 0.57
C VAL A 187 17.67 -5.35 0.77
N PHE A 188 18.90 -5.14 0.30
CA PHE A 188 19.59 -3.86 0.40
C PHE A 188 18.86 -2.76 -0.37
N THR A 189 18.37 -3.06 -1.58
CA THR A 189 17.59 -2.13 -2.41
C THR A 189 16.29 -1.71 -1.72
N VAL A 190 15.56 -2.65 -1.12
CA VAL A 190 14.31 -2.36 -0.40
C VAL A 190 14.57 -1.50 0.83
N ILE A 191 15.60 -1.83 1.64
CA ILE A 191 15.97 -1.04 2.83
C ILE A 191 16.35 0.38 2.41
N LYS A 192 17.24 0.55 1.43
CA LYS A 192 17.71 1.88 1.01
C LYS A 192 16.66 2.68 0.25
N GLY A 193 15.81 2.01 -0.50
CA GLY A 193 14.75 2.64 -1.27
C GLY A 193 13.58 3.15 -0.44
N LYS A 194 13.31 2.58 0.73
CA LYS A 194 12.19 2.94 1.62
C LYS A 194 10.86 3.07 0.88
N ILE A 195 10.56 2.06 0.06
CA ILE A 195 9.37 2.10 -0.79
C ILE A 195 8.12 1.87 0.06
N PRO A 196 7.21 2.84 0.16
CA PRO A 196 6.03 2.71 1.01
C PRO A 196 5.03 1.68 0.44
N LYS A 197 4.26 1.10 1.34
CA LYS A 197 3.16 0.17 1.01
C LYS A 197 3.62 -1.12 0.32
N LEU A 198 4.82 -1.61 0.62
CA LEU A 198 5.36 -2.79 -0.07
C LEU A 198 4.61 -4.06 0.33
N LYS A 199 4.15 -4.19 1.58
CA LYS A 199 3.30 -5.30 2.03
C LYS A 199 1.93 -5.28 1.34
N SER A 200 1.32 -4.10 1.22
CA SER A 200 0.08 -3.96 0.44
C SER A 200 0.28 -4.31 -1.03
N ASN A 201 1.43 -4.00 -1.64
CA ASN A 201 1.71 -4.41 -3.02
C ASN A 201 1.77 -5.94 -3.15
N LEU A 202 2.44 -6.63 -2.22
CA LEU A 202 2.50 -8.10 -2.19
C LEU A 202 1.10 -8.70 -2.04
N ASN A 203 0.33 -8.26 -1.04
CA ASN A 203 -1.02 -8.74 -0.78
C ASN A 203 -1.96 -8.48 -1.97
N TYR A 204 -1.85 -7.29 -2.55
CA TYR A 204 -2.66 -6.90 -3.71
C TYR A 204 -2.40 -7.82 -4.90
N TYR A 205 -1.14 -8.10 -5.23
CA TYR A 205 -0.80 -9.03 -6.28
C TYR A 205 -1.37 -10.44 -5.99
N THR A 206 -1.12 -10.96 -4.80
CA THR A 206 -1.56 -12.31 -4.38
C THR A 206 -3.08 -12.49 -4.49
N LEU A 207 -3.86 -11.45 -4.18
CA LEU A 207 -5.32 -11.54 -4.10
C LEU A 207 -6.01 -11.21 -5.43
N PHE A 208 -5.47 -10.27 -6.21
CA PHE A 208 -6.17 -9.72 -7.37
C PHE A 208 -5.53 -10.06 -8.72
N ARG A 209 -4.35 -10.69 -8.75
CA ARG A 209 -3.82 -11.31 -9.97
C ARG A 209 -4.61 -12.56 -10.29
N HIS A 210 -5.07 -12.72 -11.53
CA HIS A 210 -5.83 -13.91 -11.93
C HIS A 210 -4.94 -15.15 -11.83
N ALA A 211 -5.44 -16.21 -11.16
CA ALA A 211 -4.63 -17.39 -10.84
C ALA A 211 -4.03 -18.09 -12.07
N SER A 212 -4.76 -18.10 -13.22
CA SER A 212 -4.24 -18.66 -14.47
C SER A 212 -3.07 -17.88 -15.07
N ARG A 213 -2.76 -16.69 -14.51
CA ARG A 213 -1.64 -15.83 -14.97
C ARG A 213 -0.42 -15.91 -14.07
N ILE A 214 -0.52 -16.59 -12.95
CA ILE A 214 0.61 -16.85 -12.06
C ILE A 214 1.35 -18.07 -12.60
N GLU A 215 2.19 -17.84 -13.59
CA GLU A 215 3.07 -18.85 -14.17
C GLU A 215 4.30 -19.07 -13.27
N SER A 216 5.06 -20.14 -13.52
CA SER A 216 6.22 -20.52 -12.70
C SER A 216 7.20 -19.36 -12.48
N GLN A 217 7.41 -18.52 -13.49
CA GLN A 217 8.29 -17.36 -13.40
C GLN A 217 7.70 -16.24 -12.53
N GLU A 218 6.42 -15.91 -12.70
CA GLU A 218 5.75 -14.90 -11.85
C GLU A 218 5.67 -15.37 -10.41
N ASP A 219 5.40 -16.67 -10.17
CA ASP A 219 5.38 -17.25 -8.82
C ASP A 219 6.75 -17.16 -8.15
N TYR A 220 7.82 -17.48 -8.88
CA TYR A 220 9.18 -17.31 -8.35
C TYR A 220 9.44 -15.88 -7.86
N TYR A 221 9.10 -14.86 -8.64
CA TYR A 221 9.27 -13.47 -8.22
C TYR A 221 8.35 -13.05 -7.08
N LEU A 222 7.13 -13.60 -7.03
CA LEU A 222 6.21 -13.39 -5.92
C LEU A 222 6.78 -13.95 -4.62
N GLN A 223 7.30 -15.18 -4.64
CA GLN A 223 7.96 -15.81 -3.49
C GLN A 223 9.21 -15.05 -3.08
N THR A 224 9.99 -14.57 -4.05
CA THR A 224 11.18 -13.76 -3.79
C THR A 224 10.82 -12.46 -3.07
N LEU A 225 9.81 -11.71 -3.54
CA LEU A 225 9.35 -10.49 -2.86
C LEU A 225 8.84 -10.79 -1.45
N SER A 226 8.07 -11.87 -1.30
CA SER A 226 7.60 -12.32 0.01
C SER A 226 8.76 -12.65 0.96
N ALA A 227 9.79 -13.34 0.46
CA ALA A 227 10.97 -13.68 1.24
C ALA A 227 11.77 -12.43 1.66
N VAL A 228 11.95 -11.45 0.76
CA VAL A 228 12.61 -10.16 1.08
C VAL A 228 11.86 -9.43 2.20
N ILE A 229 10.54 -9.32 2.11
CA ILE A 229 9.72 -8.66 3.13
C ILE A 229 9.84 -9.40 4.46
N LYS A 230 9.72 -10.73 4.48
CA LYS A 230 9.85 -11.55 5.69
C LYS A 230 11.24 -11.46 6.30
N PHE A 231 12.29 -11.42 5.48
CA PHE A 231 13.65 -11.25 5.95
C PHE A 231 13.82 -9.93 6.70
N ILE A 232 13.32 -8.83 6.13
CA ILE A 232 13.38 -7.50 6.75
C ILE A 232 12.51 -7.43 8.02
N ASP A 233 11.32 -8.04 8.04
CA ASP A 233 10.48 -8.12 9.24
C ASP A 233 11.16 -8.81 10.42
N ASN A 234 12.01 -9.82 10.14
CA ASN A 234 12.71 -10.63 11.16
C ASN A 234 14.21 -10.32 11.23
N LEU A 235 14.63 -9.15 10.74
CA LEU A 235 16.03 -8.80 10.66
C LEU A 235 16.62 -8.58 12.06
N SER A 236 17.71 -9.30 12.33
CA SER A 236 18.43 -9.27 13.59
C SER A 236 19.94 -9.47 13.34
N SER A 237 20.74 -9.35 14.39
CA SER A 237 22.18 -9.65 14.29
C SER A 237 22.50 -11.09 13.92
N GLU A 238 21.56 -12.03 14.09
CA GLU A 238 21.77 -13.45 13.81
C GLU A 238 21.74 -13.79 12.33
N ASN A 239 21.03 -12.96 11.55
CA ASN A 239 20.91 -13.14 10.10
C ASN A 239 21.68 -12.09 9.28
N LEU A 240 22.63 -11.42 9.95
CA LEU A 240 23.52 -10.42 9.36
C LEU A 240 24.99 -10.74 9.69
N ASN A 241 25.90 -10.34 8.82
CA ASN A 241 27.33 -10.42 9.09
C ASN A 241 27.80 -9.28 10.01
N VAL A 242 27.34 -9.30 11.28
CA VAL A 242 27.62 -8.28 12.29
C VAL A 242 27.51 -8.88 13.69
N THR A 243 28.27 -8.35 14.65
CA THR A 243 28.13 -8.74 16.05
C THR A 243 26.85 -8.14 16.66
N LYS A 244 26.31 -8.83 17.66
CA LYS A 244 25.10 -8.38 18.37
C LYS A 244 25.30 -6.98 19.02
N GLU A 245 26.49 -6.76 19.55
CA GLU A 245 26.88 -5.51 20.19
C GLU A 245 26.92 -4.36 19.17
N GLU A 246 27.54 -4.61 18.00
CA GLU A 246 27.61 -3.62 16.92
C GLU A 246 26.22 -3.29 16.37
N PHE A 247 25.40 -4.31 16.11
CA PHE A 247 24.04 -4.13 15.62
C PHE A 247 23.21 -3.27 16.58
N ASN A 248 23.21 -3.64 17.87
CA ASN A 248 22.45 -2.93 18.89
C ASN A 248 22.94 -1.49 19.08
N SER A 249 24.27 -1.26 19.04
CA SER A 249 24.86 0.07 19.14
C SER A 249 24.42 0.97 17.99
N LYS A 250 24.45 0.46 16.73
CA LYS A 250 24.01 1.21 15.55
C LYS A 250 22.51 1.49 15.58
N LEU A 251 21.70 0.51 15.97
CA LEU A 251 20.26 0.68 16.12
C LEU A 251 19.91 1.74 17.17
N LYS A 252 20.60 1.73 18.32
CA LYS A 252 20.43 2.73 19.38
C LYS A 252 20.80 4.11 18.90
N LEU A 253 21.98 4.25 18.28
CA LEU A 253 22.46 5.52 17.74
C LEU A 253 21.49 6.11 16.71
N TYR A 254 20.96 5.26 15.83
CA TYR A 254 19.97 5.70 14.85
C TYR A 254 18.69 6.21 15.52
N LYS A 255 18.17 5.50 16.52
CA LYS A 255 16.99 5.92 17.30
C LYS A 255 17.23 7.27 18.01
N GLU A 256 18.41 7.45 18.57
CA GLU A 256 18.81 8.71 19.23
C GLU A 256 18.85 9.87 18.22
N GLN A 257 19.45 9.66 17.05
CA GLN A 257 19.51 10.65 15.97
C GLN A 257 18.12 11.04 15.44
N GLN A 258 17.22 10.08 15.30
CA GLN A 258 15.82 10.36 14.91
C GLN A 258 15.10 11.18 15.99
N ASN A 259 15.27 10.81 17.26
CA ASN A 259 14.71 11.57 18.37
C ASN A 259 15.24 13.01 18.42
N GLU A 260 16.53 13.22 18.13
CA GLU A 260 17.10 14.58 18.06
C GLU A 260 16.60 15.37 16.86
N LYS A 261 16.45 14.73 15.69
CA LYS A 261 15.81 15.38 14.53
C LYS A 261 14.39 15.80 14.86
N MET A 262 13.60 14.91 15.46
CA MET A 262 12.24 15.24 15.90
C MET A 262 12.21 16.40 16.88
N LYS A 263 13.13 16.43 17.85
CA LYS A 263 13.26 17.56 18.79
C LYS A 263 13.60 18.89 18.07
N LYS A 264 14.46 18.85 17.04
CA LYS A 264 14.80 20.04 16.23
C LYS A 264 13.61 20.55 15.40
N TYR A 265 12.78 19.64 14.86
CA TYR A 265 11.56 20.02 14.15
C TYR A 265 10.48 20.60 15.10
N ILE A 266 10.43 20.12 16.33
CA ILE A 266 9.50 20.63 17.36
C ILE A 266 9.96 22.00 17.91
N ASN A 267 11.28 22.31 17.93
CA ASN A 267 11.84 23.48 18.59
C ASN A 267 11.68 24.84 17.85
N PRO A 268 11.54 24.94 16.51
CA PRO A 268 11.32 26.25 15.87
C PRO A 268 9.93 26.85 16.15
N PHE A 269 8.97 26.05 16.57
CA PHE A 269 7.58 26.45 16.82
C PHE A 269 7.21 26.52 18.31
N SER A 270 8.12 26.16 19.23
CA SER A 270 7.84 26.15 20.67
C SER A 270 7.89 27.55 21.28
N ARG A 271 7.13 28.51 20.75
CA ARG A 271 6.77 29.74 21.44
C ARG A 271 5.52 29.65 22.30
N ASN A 272 4.81 28.54 22.27
CA ASN A 272 3.60 28.34 23.08
C ASN A 272 3.79 27.18 24.05
N GLN A 273 3.67 27.49 25.36
CA GLN A 273 3.68 26.49 26.45
C GLN A 273 2.64 25.38 26.26
N ASP A 274 1.58 25.62 25.48
CA ASP A 274 0.52 24.69 25.22
C ASP A 274 0.95 23.49 24.33
N GLU A 275 1.87 23.70 23.38
CA GLU A 275 2.40 22.61 22.52
C GLU A 275 3.30 21.64 23.30
N VAL A 276 4.08 22.16 24.25
CA VAL A 276 4.88 21.33 25.15
C VAL A 276 3.98 20.50 26.06
N LEU A 277 2.84 21.07 26.48
CA LEU A 277 1.83 20.34 27.27
C LEU A 277 1.16 19.24 26.47
N ILE A 278 0.81 19.48 25.21
CA ILE A 278 0.19 18.49 24.29
C ILE A 278 1.14 17.30 24.06
N LEU A 279 2.42 17.57 23.78
CA LEU A 279 3.42 16.52 23.57
C LEU A 279 3.74 15.73 24.86
N LYS A 280 3.73 16.39 26.01
CA LYS A 280 3.89 15.75 27.32
C LYS A 280 2.68 14.88 27.66
N TYR A 281 1.49 15.33 27.30
CA TYR A 281 0.24 14.62 27.44
C TYR A 281 0.15 13.40 26.51
N LEU A 282 0.57 13.54 25.25
CA LEU A 282 0.62 12.43 24.29
C LEU A 282 1.64 11.35 24.70
N LYS A 283 2.83 11.74 25.20
CA LYS A 283 3.84 10.81 25.72
C LYS A 283 3.40 10.10 27.02
N GLY A 284 2.66 10.80 27.90
CA GLY A 284 2.16 10.21 29.15
C GLY A 284 1.01 9.23 28.96
N LYS A 285 0.36 9.22 27.79
CA LYS A 285 -0.82 8.41 27.51
C LYS A 285 -0.63 7.24 26.54
N GLU A 286 0.58 6.96 26.07
CA GLU A 286 0.85 5.72 25.31
C GLU A 286 0.49 4.48 26.14
N GLU A 287 0.71 4.51 27.45
CA GLU A 287 0.32 3.42 28.37
C GLU A 287 -1.18 3.40 28.67
N ASP A 288 -1.84 4.56 28.72
CA ASP A 288 -3.27 4.66 29.02
C ASP A 288 -4.15 4.40 27.78
N ILE A 289 -3.68 4.74 26.58
CA ILE A 289 -4.35 4.44 25.31
C ILE A 289 -4.41 2.92 25.07
N THR A 290 -3.37 2.19 25.47
CA THR A 290 -3.35 0.71 25.38
C THR A 290 -4.39 0.09 26.32
N LYS A 291 -4.60 0.65 27.51
CA LYS A 291 -5.63 0.20 28.47
C LYS A 291 -7.05 0.64 28.04
N ALA A 292 -7.20 1.85 27.51
CA ALA A 292 -8.47 2.35 27.00
C ALA A 292 -8.95 1.58 25.76
N ASN A 293 -8.06 1.24 24.80
CA ASN A 293 -8.42 0.44 23.62
C ASN A 293 -8.97 -0.96 23.96
N THR A 294 -8.59 -1.54 25.10
CA THR A 294 -9.14 -2.82 25.55
C THR A 294 -10.57 -2.66 26.09
N GLN A 295 -10.91 -1.52 26.66
CA GLN A 295 -12.24 -1.21 27.18
C GLN A 295 -13.20 -0.66 26.11
N PHE A 296 -12.67 -0.01 25.06
CA PHE A 296 -13.46 0.61 23.99
C PHE A 296 -13.99 -0.37 22.92
N ARG A 297 -13.51 -1.60 22.88
CA ARG A 297 -14.02 -2.63 21.94
C ARG A 297 -15.49 -3.04 22.20
N HIS A 298 -16.11 -2.60 23.27
CA HIS A 298 -17.46 -3.01 23.67
C HIS A 298 -18.57 -1.98 23.48
N ASN A 299 -18.28 -0.75 23.12
CA ASN A 299 -19.32 0.29 22.97
C ASN A 299 -19.29 0.94 21.58
N HIS A 300 -20.29 0.61 20.79
CA HIS A 300 -20.61 1.22 19.50
C HIS A 300 -21.03 2.69 19.65
N ILE A 301 -20.11 3.62 19.72
CA ILE A 301 -20.45 5.04 19.57
C ILE A 301 -19.24 5.78 19.00
N PHE A 302 -19.22 6.08 17.68
CA PHE A 302 -18.52 7.25 17.16
C PHE A 302 -18.94 7.61 15.74
N SER A 303 -19.52 8.79 15.58
CA SER A 303 -19.77 9.46 14.31
C SER A 303 -18.67 10.49 13.96
N ILE A 304 -17.45 10.31 14.45
CA ILE A 304 -16.31 11.09 13.96
C ILE A 304 -15.70 10.27 12.87
N ASP A 305 -15.78 10.78 11.65
CA ASP A 305 -15.14 10.14 10.50
C ASP A 305 -13.62 10.38 10.54
N PHE A 306 -12.92 9.58 11.36
CA PHE A 306 -11.46 9.59 11.43
C PHE A 306 -10.83 9.31 10.06
N ASN A 307 -11.54 8.61 9.17
CA ASN A 307 -11.08 8.40 7.81
C ASN A 307 -11.12 9.68 6.98
N LYS A 308 -12.09 10.56 7.22
CA LYS A 308 -12.14 11.87 6.58
C LYS A 308 -10.99 12.75 7.05
N ILE A 309 -10.80 12.86 8.36
CA ILE A 309 -9.67 13.61 8.95
C ILE A 309 -8.33 13.06 8.45
N TYR A 310 -8.16 11.74 8.48
CA TYR A 310 -6.94 11.09 8.00
C TYR A 310 -6.72 11.30 6.49
N ASN A 311 -7.75 11.16 5.66
CA ASN A 311 -7.63 11.34 4.20
C ASN A 311 -7.44 12.81 3.81
N ASP A 312 -8.06 13.74 4.52
CA ASP A 312 -7.92 15.18 4.27
C ASP A 312 -6.50 15.67 4.62
N TYR A 313 -5.83 15.05 5.60
CA TYR A 313 -4.49 15.47 6.04
C TYR A 313 -3.33 14.61 5.52
N TYR A 314 -3.56 13.35 5.16
CA TYR A 314 -2.51 12.46 4.63
C TYR A 314 -2.34 12.52 3.12
N SER A 315 -3.31 13.08 2.40
CA SER A 315 -3.26 13.28 0.95
C SER A 315 -2.76 14.66 0.52
N VAL A 316 -2.42 15.52 1.48
CA VAL A 316 -2.00 16.90 1.19
C VAL A 316 -0.53 16.92 0.81
N ASP A 317 -0.25 17.43 -0.39
CA ASP A 317 1.10 17.75 -0.85
C ASP A 317 1.62 18.93 0.01
N PHE A 318 2.71 18.70 0.76
CA PHE A 318 3.27 19.69 1.68
C PHE A 318 3.66 21.00 0.99
N ASP A 319 3.92 20.98 -0.32
CA ASP A 319 4.24 22.15 -1.12
C ASP A 319 3.04 23.09 -1.35
N THR A 320 1.82 22.64 -1.01
CA THR A 320 0.58 23.43 -1.14
C THR A 320 -0.01 23.89 0.19
N PHE A 321 0.74 23.73 1.30
CA PHE A 321 0.28 24.09 2.64
C PHE A 321 0.30 25.62 2.84
N THR A 322 -0.88 26.21 2.94
CA THR A 322 -1.01 27.62 3.33
C THR A 322 -1.15 27.76 4.84
N PRO A 323 -0.74 28.92 5.44
CA PRO A 323 -0.95 29.18 6.86
C PRO A 323 -2.41 29.00 7.32
N GLU A 324 -3.37 29.36 6.48
CA GLU A 324 -4.80 29.22 6.78
C GLU A 324 -5.23 27.75 6.90
N LYS A 325 -4.71 26.85 6.03
CA LYS A 325 -4.95 25.41 6.12
C LYS A 325 -4.33 24.80 7.37
N MET A 326 -3.19 25.32 7.81
CA MET A 326 -2.53 24.90 9.04
C MET A 326 -3.34 25.29 10.29
N ASP A 327 -3.96 26.47 10.28
CA ASP A 327 -4.84 26.93 11.37
C ASP A 327 -6.16 26.13 11.42
N GLU A 328 -6.71 25.76 10.26
CA GLU A 328 -7.90 24.91 10.17
C GLU A 328 -7.61 23.51 10.74
N MET A 329 -6.49 22.91 10.35
CA MET A 329 -6.01 21.61 10.86
C MET A 329 -5.78 21.65 12.38
N LEU A 330 -5.19 22.73 12.88
CA LEU A 330 -4.94 22.92 14.31
C LEU A 330 -6.25 23.05 15.10
N ASN A 331 -7.26 23.72 14.54
CA ASN A 331 -8.57 23.87 15.15
C ASN A 331 -9.36 22.56 15.19
N ASP A 332 -9.31 21.76 14.13
CA ASP A 332 -9.90 20.42 14.09
C ASP A 332 -9.24 19.49 15.10
N PHE A 333 -7.92 19.54 15.21
CA PHE A 333 -7.17 18.78 16.22
C PHE A 333 -7.52 19.20 17.64
N LYS A 334 -7.67 20.50 17.92
CA LYS A 334 -8.12 21.03 19.21
C LYS A 334 -9.55 20.61 19.53
N ALA A 335 -10.43 20.50 18.53
CA ALA A 335 -11.81 20.03 18.71
C ALA A 335 -11.84 18.54 19.10
N VAL A 336 -11.03 17.71 18.45
CA VAL A 336 -10.86 16.29 18.79
C VAL A 336 -10.31 16.10 20.20
N LEU A 337 -9.32 16.91 20.61
CA LEU A 337 -8.76 16.86 21.96
C LEU A 337 -9.81 17.27 23.02
N LYS A 338 -10.60 18.33 22.79
CA LYS A 338 -11.67 18.73 23.71
C LYS A 338 -12.74 17.66 23.87
N LEU A 339 -13.07 16.96 22.78
CA LEU A 339 -14.00 15.83 22.83
C LEU A 339 -13.44 14.68 23.66
N THR A 340 -12.18 14.29 23.45
CA THR A 340 -11.51 13.25 24.24
C THR A 340 -11.43 13.62 25.72
N ASP A 341 -11.14 14.85 26.06
CA ASP A 341 -11.09 15.30 27.46
C ASP A 341 -12.47 15.27 28.14
N SER A 342 -13.54 15.65 27.43
CA SER A 342 -14.92 15.56 27.95
C SER A 342 -15.34 14.11 28.21
N PHE A 343 -14.84 13.15 27.42
CA PHE A 343 -15.06 11.72 27.62
C PHE A 343 -14.32 11.18 28.85
N ILE A 344 -13.08 11.62 29.05
CA ILE A 344 -12.25 11.15 30.17
C ILE A 344 -12.79 11.69 31.51
N GLN A 345 -13.30 12.92 31.52
CA GLN A 345 -13.79 13.56 32.76
C GLN A 345 -15.19 13.12 33.17
N ASN A 346 -16.10 12.83 32.22
CA ASN A 346 -17.51 12.65 32.52
C ASN A 346 -18.02 11.22 32.37
N GLY A 347 -17.27 10.28 31.81
CA GLY A 347 -17.69 8.86 31.65
C GLY A 347 -19.00 8.64 30.89
N THR A 348 -19.60 9.70 30.33
CA THR A 348 -20.91 9.68 29.66
C THR A 348 -20.91 10.55 28.41
N VAL A 349 -21.52 9.99 27.36
CA VAL A 349 -21.75 10.67 26.09
C VAL A 349 -22.86 11.70 26.26
N PRO A 350 -22.71 12.96 25.80
CA PRO A 350 -23.86 13.89 25.74
C PRO A 350 -24.87 13.32 24.74
N SER A 351 -26.08 13.00 25.24
CA SER A 351 -27.20 12.65 24.39
C SER A 351 -27.58 13.88 23.55
N LYS A 352 -27.55 13.74 22.22
CA LYS A 352 -28.15 14.74 21.33
C LYS A 352 -29.65 14.81 21.63
N ASN A 353 -30.09 15.94 22.11
CA ASN A 353 -31.49 16.28 22.14
C ASN A 353 -32.07 16.14 20.72
N LYS A 354 -33.05 15.24 20.60
CA LYS A 354 -33.95 15.19 19.47
C LYS A 354 -34.95 16.33 19.70
N ASP A 355 -34.74 17.45 19.11
CA ASP A 355 -35.82 18.40 18.87
C ASP A 355 -35.50 19.26 17.65
N ASN A 356 -36.46 19.22 16.70
CA ASN A 356 -36.67 20.14 15.59
C ASN A 356 -35.76 20.04 14.36
N ILE A 357 -36.15 19.14 13.44
CA ILE A 357 -35.98 19.40 12.00
C ILE A 357 -37.38 19.43 11.38
N THR A 358 -37.90 20.64 11.22
CA THR A 358 -38.96 20.94 10.28
C THR A 358 -38.43 20.86 8.86
N SER A 359 -39.23 20.20 8.05
CA SER A 359 -39.09 20.07 6.59
C SER A 359 -38.95 21.43 5.90
N ASP A 360 -37.96 21.56 5.04
CA ASP A 360 -38.10 22.40 3.86
C ASP A 360 -37.37 21.74 2.67
N ASN A 361 -38.22 21.37 1.72
CA ASN A 361 -37.86 21.00 0.35
C ASN A 361 -37.26 22.22 -0.35
N ASN A 362 -36.11 22.07 -0.99
CA ASN A 362 -35.95 22.68 -2.31
C ASN A 362 -34.81 22.01 -3.10
N SER A 363 -35.22 21.51 -4.22
CA SER A 363 -34.48 21.07 -5.37
C SER A 363 -33.47 22.10 -5.89
N THR A 364 -32.26 21.68 -6.22
CA THR A 364 -31.55 22.23 -7.39
C THR A 364 -30.63 21.18 -7.98
N LEU A 365 -30.98 20.78 -9.18
CA LEU A 365 -30.14 20.11 -10.16
C LEU A 365 -28.95 21.00 -10.50
N ILE A 366 -27.75 20.46 -10.55
CA ILE A 366 -26.71 20.91 -11.49
C ILE A 366 -25.97 19.67 -12.03
N ASN A 367 -26.01 19.62 -13.37
CA ASN A 367 -25.21 18.78 -14.26
C ASN A 367 -23.71 19.06 -14.11
N ILE A 368 -22.85 18.08 -14.17
CA ILE A 368 -21.85 17.76 -15.20
C ILE A 368 -21.20 16.42 -14.82
#